data_e7db368bf5ea645d9f42c7de4d78286d
#
_entry.id   e7db368bf5ea645d9f42c7de4d78286d
#
_cell.length_a   1.000
_cell.length_b   1.000
_cell.length_c   1.000
_cell.angle_alpha   90.00
_cell.angle_beta   90.00
_cell.angle_gamma   90.00
#
_symmetry.space_group_name_H-M   'P 1'
#
loop_
_entity.id
_entity.type
_entity.pdbx_description
1 polymer ?
#
loop_
_entity_poly.entity_id
_entity_poly.type
_entity_poly.pdbx_seq_one_letter_code
_entity_poly.pdbx_strand_id
1 'polypeptide(L)'
;MKSPDKHEKIIRAAVKVFAKKGFFSARISDIAKAAKVADGTIYLYFNNKFDILISVFDEEIGKFISQTKKLVDQEESPQKKIEVFALKHLSMAKENKSLAEIIQMELRQSHKLIKEYRKTIFSEYVDIISAIIRQGQEKDIFRKDVKPGVAKRAFFGALDEMTRLWVLSPKPPYDIEDTAKQISNMFLQGINAG
;
A
#
# COMPACT_ATOMS: atom_id res chain seq x y z
N MET A 1 14.66 -24.07 16.51
CA MET A 1 14.06 -22.94 17.23
C MET A 1 13.72 -21.85 16.23
N LYS A 2 12.48 -21.34 16.22
CA LYS A 2 12.06 -20.22 15.38
C LYS A 2 12.79 -18.95 15.84
N SER A 3 13.49 -18.25 14.96
CA SER A 3 14.20 -17.00 15.25
C SER A 3 13.52 -15.86 14.52
N PRO A 4 13.21 -14.73 15.19
CA PRO A 4 12.64 -13.54 14.55
C PRO A 4 13.47 -13.06 13.34
N ASP A 5 14.79 -13.12 13.46
CA ASP A 5 15.72 -12.74 12.37
C ASP A 5 15.54 -13.61 11.11
N LYS A 6 15.33 -14.93 11.27
CA LYS A 6 15.09 -15.82 10.12
C LYS A 6 13.73 -15.59 9.48
N HIS A 7 12.69 -15.35 10.27
CA HIS A 7 11.37 -15.00 9.76
C HIS A 7 11.43 -13.74 8.88
N GLU A 8 12.01 -12.67 9.40
CA GLU A 8 12.16 -11.43 8.67
C GLU A 8 13.00 -11.58 7.39
N LYS A 9 14.09 -12.37 7.43
CA LYS A 9 14.88 -12.68 6.24
C LYS A 9 14.05 -13.40 5.16
N ILE A 10 13.18 -14.33 5.56
CA ILE A 10 12.30 -15.04 4.63
C ILE A 10 11.29 -14.09 4.02
N ILE A 11 10.65 -13.22 4.82
CA ILE A 11 9.70 -12.21 4.32
C ILE A 11 10.37 -11.27 3.33
N ARG A 12 11.53 -10.70 3.64
CA ARG A 12 12.29 -9.82 2.73
C ARG A 12 12.70 -10.53 1.43
N ALA A 13 13.05 -11.80 1.51
CA ALA A 13 13.38 -12.62 0.34
C ALA A 13 12.13 -12.89 -0.51
N ALA A 14 11.00 -13.19 0.13
CA ALA A 14 9.73 -13.43 -0.54
C ALA A 14 9.27 -12.19 -1.32
N VAL A 15 9.37 -10.98 -0.73
CA VAL A 15 9.10 -9.72 -1.44
C VAL A 15 9.88 -9.65 -2.75
N LYS A 16 11.19 -9.87 -2.72
CA LYS A 16 12.04 -9.80 -3.93
C LYS A 16 11.69 -10.87 -4.96
N VAL A 17 11.41 -12.09 -4.50
CA VAL A 17 11.10 -13.22 -5.39
C VAL A 17 9.72 -13.04 -6.03
N PHE A 18 8.71 -12.63 -5.26
CA PHE A 18 7.37 -12.40 -5.79
C PHE A 18 7.33 -11.21 -6.75
N ALA A 19 8.02 -10.11 -6.45
CA ALA A 19 8.13 -8.98 -7.36
C ALA A 19 8.76 -9.39 -8.71
N LYS A 20 9.83 -10.20 -8.66
CA LYS A 20 10.57 -10.60 -9.87
C LYS A 20 9.86 -11.65 -10.71
N LYS A 21 9.23 -12.65 -10.09
CA LYS A 21 8.69 -13.85 -10.77
C LYS A 21 7.16 -13.89 -10.83
N GLY A 22 6.48 -13.04 -10.07
CA GLY A 22 5.06 -13.19 -9.75
C GLY A 22 4.81 -14.31 -8.74
N PHE A 23 3.71 -14.23 -8.01
CA PHE A 23 3.36 -15.23 -6.99
C PHE A 23 3.24 -16.64 -7.56
N PHE A 24 2.54 -16.80 -8.69
CA PHE A 24 2.25 -18.15 -9.23
C PHE A 24 3.51 -18.88 -9.70
N SER A 25 4.44 -18.18 -10.37
CA SER A 25 5.67 -18.75 -10.91
C SER A 25 6.78 -18.93 -9.86
N ALA A 26 6.70 -18.21 -8.74
CA ALA A 26 7.66 -18.33 -7.65
C ALA A 26 7.54 -19.66 -6.94
N ARG A 27 8.69 -20.28 -6.61
CA ARG A 27 8.79 -21.52 -5.82
C ARG A 27 9.30 -21.21 -4.42
N ILE A 28 8.95 -22.06 -3.45
CA ILE A 28 9.49 -21.96 -2.08
C ILE A 28 11.01 -22.06 -2.08
N SER A 29 11.60 -22.92 -2.93
CA SER A 29 13.04 -23.04 -3.09
C SER A 29 13.72 -21.75 -3.59
N ASP A 30 13.03 -20.93 -4.40
CA ASP A 30 13.56 -19.61 -4.81
C ASP A 30 13.67 -18.67 -3.61
N ILE A 31 12.64 -18.69 -2.74
CA ILE A 31 12.61 -17.88 -1.52
C ILE A 31 13.69 -18.34 -0.55
N ALA A 32 13.83 -19.64 -0.33
CA ALA A 32 14.85 -20.22 0.54
C ALA A 32 16.26 -19.83 0.07
N LYS A 33 16.53 -19.98 -1.24
CA LYS A 33 17.79 -19.54 -1.85
C LYS A 33 18.07 -18.04 -1.65
N ALA A 34 17.06 -17.21 -1.87
CA ALA A 34 17.18 -15.75 -1.68
C ALA A 34 17.38 -15.37 -0.21
N ALA A 35 16.74 -16.07 0.72
CA ALA A 35 16.88 -15.90 2.16
C ALA A 35 18.18 -16.51 2.73
N LYS A 36 18.91 -17.28 1.93
CA LYS A 36 20.11 -18.07 2.32
C LYS A 36 19.81 -19.05 3.46
N VAL A 37 18.71 -19.79 3.33
CA VAL A 37 18.29 -20.84 4.25
C VAL A 37 17.98 -22.13 3.48
N ALA A 38 17.96 -23.28 4.17
CA ALA A 38 17.48 -24.53 3.57
C ALA A 38 15.95 -24.48 3.34
N ASP A 39 15.46 -25.19 2.31
CA ASP A 39 14.01 -25.26 2.00
C ASP A 39 13.19 -25.72 3.22
N GLY A 40 13.65 -26.72 3.96
CA GLY A 40 13.01 -27.17 5.19
C GLY A 40 12.89 -26.10 6.27
N THR A 41 13.76 -25.10 6.26
CA THR A 41 13.66 -23.97 7.19
C THR A 41 12.42 -23.14 6.93
N ILE A 42 12.02 -22.96 5.66
CA ILE A 42 10.79 -22.20 5.31
C ILE A 42 9.57 -22.86 5.96
N TYR A 43 9.46 -24.18 5.88
CA TYR A 43 8.32 -24.94 6.44
C TYR A 43 8.24 -24.92 7.97
N LEU A 44 9.30 -24.48 8.67
CA LEU A 44 9.22 -24.23 10.11
C LEU A 44 8.42 -22.96 10.43
N TYR A 45 8.29 -22.02 9.50
CA TYR A 45 7.63 -20.74 9.68
C TYR A 45 6.29 -20.63 8.95
N PHE A 46 6.16 -21.25 7.77
CA PHE A 46 5.03 -21.11 6.87
C PHE A 46 4.59 -22.47 6.36
N ASN A 47 3.28 -22.73 6.31
CA ASN A 47 2.75 -24.02 5.86
C ASN A 47 2.79 -24.15 4.32
N ASN A 48 2.67 -23.03 3.63
CA ASN A 48 2.60 -22.98 2.17
C ASN A 48 2.99 -21.60 1.63
N LYS A 49 3.02 -21.47 0.32
CA LYS A 49 3.37 -20.23 -0.37
C LYS A 49 2.37 -19.08 -0.15
N PHE A 50 1.08 -19.40 0.07
CA PHE A 50 0.06 -18.40 0.40
C PHE A 50 0.27 -17.81 1.78
N ASP A 51 0.65 -18.62 2.79
CA ASP A 51 0.96 -18.13 4.13
C ASP A 51 2.11 -17.10 4.07
N ILE A 52 3.10 -17.35 3.21
CA ILE A 52 4.21 -16.40 3.00
C ILE A 52 3.67 -15.09 2.39
N LEU A 53 2.81 -15.17 1.37
CA LEU A 53 2.25 -13.98 0.72
C LEU A 53 1.38 -13.16 1.69
N ILE A 54 0.53 -13.80 2.45
CA ILE A 54 -0.30 -13.13 3.46
C ILE A 54 0.60 -12.46 4.51
N SER A 55 1.64 -13.17 5.00
CA SER A 55 2.57 -12.58 5.96
C SER A 55 3.37 -11.40 5.38
N VAL A 56 3.75 -11.46 4.10
CA VAL A 56 4.33 -10.29 3.40
C VAL A 56 3.36 -9.11 3.43
N PHE A 57 2.09 -9.33 3.15
CA PHE A 57 1.09 -8.26 3.17
C PHE A 57 0.86 -7.73 4.59
N ASP A 58 0.66 -8.61 5.57
CA ASP A 58 0.44 -8.20 6.97
C ASP A 58 1.59 -7.36 7.51
N GLU A 59 2.82 -7.80 7.27
CA GLU A 59 3.98 -7.13 7.82
C GLU A 59 4.37 -5.86 7.05
N GLU A 60 4.49 -5.94 5.74
CA GLU A 60 5.00 -4.81 4.95
C GLU A 60 3.92 -3.77 4.66
N ILE A 61 2.70 -4.20 4.31
CA ILE A 61 1.59 -3.26 4.11
C ILE A 61 1.10 -2.71 5.45
N GLY A 62 1.04 -3.54 6.50
CA GLY A 62 0.69 -3.10 7.84
C GLY A 62 1.65 -2.03 8.38
N LYS A 63 2.97 -2.19 8.18
CA LYS A 63 3.97 -1.16 8.49
C LYS A 63 3.72 0.13 7.70
N PHE A 64 3.44 0.00 6.41
CA PHE A 64 3.17 1.15 5.54
C PHE A 64 1.92 1.91 5.98
N ILE A 65 0.82 1.21 6.29
CA ILE A 65 -0.42 1.80 6.80
C ILE A 65 -0.16 2.53 8.13
N SER A 66 0.53 1.88 9.06
CA SER A 66 0.87 2.46 10.35
C SER A 66 1.72 3.74 10.23
N GLN A 67 2.72 3.72 9.35
CA GLN A 67 3.55 4.90 9.05
C GLN A 67 2.72 6.02 8.42
N THR A 68 1.87 5.70 7.44
CA THR A 68 1.00 6.68 6.79
C THR A 68 0.06 7.33 7.80
N LYS A 69 -0.59 6.52 8.66
CA LYS A 69 -1.45 7.01 9.72
C LYS A 69 -0.71 7.94 10.67
N LYS A 70 0.47 7.54 11.13
CA LYS A 70 1.30 8.35 12.02
C LYS A 70 1.63 9.73 11.40
N LEU A 71 2.03 9.76 10.12
CA LEU A 71 2.34 11.02 9.42
C LEU A 71 1.09 11.90 9.27
N VAL A 72 -0.04 11.33 8.91
CA VAL A 72 -1.33 12.02 8.79
C VAL A 72 -1.79 12.58 10.14
N ASP A 73 -1.63 11.81 11.23
CA ASP A 73 -2.05 12.23 12.57
C ASP A 73 -1.19 13.36 13.15
N GLN A 74 0.04 13.57 12.64
CA GLN A 74 0.91 14.69 13.02
C GLN A 74 0.45 16.04 12.46
N GLU A 75 -0.39 16.04 11.44
CA GLU A 75 -0.92 17.27 10.83
C GLU A 75 -2.22 17.69 11.52
N GLU A 76 -2.42 18.99 11.71
CA GLU A 76 -3.66 19.53 12.29
C GLU A 76 -4.73 19.83 11.24
N SER A 77 -4.29 20.31 10.08
CA SER A 77 -5.16 20.71 8.97
C SER A 77 -5.63 19.50 8.16
N PRO A 78 -6.95 19.33 7.97
CA PRO A 78 -7.47 18.28 7.08
C PRO A 78 -6.92 18.38 5.65
N GLN A 79 -6.66 19.58 5.14
CA GLN A 79 -6.07 19.78 3.82
C GLN A 79 -4.63 19.23 3.79
N LYS A 80 -3.82 19.54 4.81
CA LYS A 80 -2.45 19.00 4.93
C LYS A 80 -2.44 17.49 5.08
N LYS A 81 -3.38 16.92 5.80
CA LYS A 81 -3.55 15.46 5.90
C LYS A 81 -3.76 14.79 4.53
N ILE A 82 -4.55 15.41 3.66
CA ILE A 82 -4.75 14.95 2.27
C ILE A 82 -3.44 14.99 1.49
N GLU A 83 -2.67 16.09 1.58
CA GLU A 83 -1.38 16.24 0.90
C GLU A 83 -0.36 15.20 1.39
N VAL A 84 -0.24 15.02 2.71
CA VAL A 84 0.67 14.04 3.33
C VAL A 84 0.31 12.61 2.94
N PHE A 85 -0.99 12.28 2.93
CA PHE A 85 -1.45 10.97 2.47
C PHE A 85 -1.08 10.72 1.01
N ALA A 86 -1.31 11.68 0.13
CA ALA A 86 -0.98 11.56 -1.29
C ALA A 86 0.52 11.35 -1.51
N LEU A 87 1.34 12.19 -0.88
CA LEU A 87 2.79 12.08 -1.00
C LEU A 87 3.30 10.72 -0.49
N LYS A 88 2.85 10.29 0.69
CA LYS A 88 3.27 9.00 1.26
C LYS A 88 2.81 7.83 0.40
N HIS A 89 1.60 7.88 -0.16
CA HIS A 89 1.11 6.84 -1.07
C HIS A 89 1.98 6.69 -2.31
N LEU A 90 2.27 7.80 -2.99
CA LEU A 90 3.06 7.79 -4.22
C LEU A 90 4.53 7.47 -3.96
N SER A 91 5.10 7.92 -2.83
CA SER A 91 6.49 7.62 -2.45
C SER A 91 6.76 6.13 -2.26
N MET A 92 5.74 5.31 -2.00
CA MET A 92 5.89 3.85 -1.91
C MET A 92 6.52 3.26 -3.18
N ALA A 93 6.16 3.77 -4.36
CA ALA A 93 6.71 3.30 -5.62
C ALA A 93 8.24 3.52 -5.73
N LYS A 94 8.76 4.56 -5.06
CA LYS A 94 10.20 4.90 -5.01
C LYS A 94 10.91 4.21 -3.84
N GLU A 95 10.31 4.24 -2.65
CA GLU A 95 10.89 3.71 -1.42
C GLU A 95 10.97 2.19 -1.40
N ASN A 96 9.95 1.50 -1.94
CA ASN A 96 9.87 0.04 -1.98
C ASN A 96 9.18 -0.46 -3.26
N LYS A 97 9.89 -0.31 -4.38
CA LYS A 97 9.39 -0.69 -5.71
C LYS A 97 8.88 -2.15 -5.72
N SER A 98 9.62 -3.08 -5.12
CA SER A 98 9.22 -4.49 -5.10
C SER A 98 7.90 -4.73 -4.36
N LEU A 99 7.64 -4.02 -3.27
CA LEU A 99 6.36 -4.09 -2.58
C LEU A 99 5.24 -3.48 -3.42
N ALA A 100 5.49 -2.32 -4.03
CA ALA A 100 4.54 -1.68 -4.93
C ALA A 100 4.18 -2.59 -6.12
N GLU A 101 5.16 -3.29 -6.71
CA GLU A 101 4.95 -4.28 -7.78
C GLU A 101 4.03 -5.42 -7.30
N ILE A 102 4.29 -6.01 -6.13
CA ILE A 102 3.45 -7.08 -5.58
C ILE A 102 2.02 -6.59 -5.33
N ILE A 103 1.86 -5.41 -4.75
CA ILE A 103 0.55 -4.81 -4.50
C ILE A 103 -0.22 -4.63 -5.81
N GLN A 104 0.42 -4.05 -6.81
CA GLN A 104 -0.22 -3.78 -8.10
C GLN A 104 -0.53 -5.06 -8.89
N MET A 105 0.30 -6.10 -8.78
CA MET A 105 0.12 -7.34 -9.54
C MET A 105 -0.73 -8.36 -8.80
N GLU A 106 -0.47 -8.61 -7.52
CA GLU A 106 -1.04 -9.75 -6.80
C GLU A 106 -2.32 -9.39 -6.05
N LEU A 107 -2.43 -8.20 -5.43
CA LEU A 107 -3.67 -7.80 -4.76
C LEU A 107 -4.83 -7.56 -5.71
N ARG A 108 -4.58 -7.38 -7.00
CA ARG A 108 -5.63 -7.22 -8.01
C ARG A 108 -6.15 -8.56 -8.56
N GLN A 109 -5.51 -9.67 -8.21
CA GLN A 109 -5.89 -10.98 -8.69
C GLN A 109 -7.22 -11.46 -8.11
N SER A 110 -7.91 -12.32 -8.88
CA SER A 110 -9.26 -12.75 -8.54
C SER A 110 -9.33 -13.96 -7.59
N HIS A 111 -8.19 -14.45 -7.08
CA HIS A 111 -8.18 -15.56 -6.14
C HIS A 111 -8.94 -15.24 -4.85
N LYS A 112 -9.82 -16.14 -4.42
CA LYS A 112 -10.75 -15.91 -3.30
C LYS A 112 -10.06 -15.43 -2.01
N LEU A 113 -8.98 -16.08 -1.60
CA LEU A 113 -8.22 -15.72 -0.39
C LEU A 113 -7.61 -14.32 -0.47
N ILE A 114 -7.06 -13.96 -1.62
CA ILE A 114 -6.50 -12.62 -1.86
C ILE A 114 -7.62 -11.57 -1.85
N LYS A 115 -8.80 -11.89 -2.38
CA LYS A 115 -9.96 -10.98 -2.34
C LYS A 115 -10.44 -10.71 -0.93
N GLU A 116 -10.55 -11.74 -0.08
CA GLU A 116 -10.98 -11.58 1.31
C GLU A 116 -9.96 -10.78 2.11
N TYR A 117 -8.69 -11.11 2.00
CA TYR A 117 -7.60 -10.39 2.63
C TYR A 117 -7.56 -8.91 2.19
N ARG A 118 -7.62 -8.67 0.87
CA ARG A 118 -7.66 -7.32 0.31
C ARG A 118 -8.81 -6.48 0.85
N LYS A 119 -10.00 -7.09 1.03
CA LYS A 119 -11.18 -6.37 1.54
C LYS A 119 -10.92 -5.74 2.90
N THR A 120 -10.20 -6.42 3.77
CA THR A 120 -9.90 -5.94 5.13
C THR A 120 -8.80 -4.87 5.11
N ILE A 121 -7.60 -5.22 4.63
CA ILE A 121 -6.44 -4.32 4.68
C ILE A 121 -6.61 -3.08 3.78
N PHE A 122 -7.25 -3.26 2.63
CA PHE A 122 -7.59 -2.15 1.74
C PHE A 122 -8.59 -1.20 2.37
N SER A 123 -9.61 -1.74 3.08
CA SER A 123 -10.59 -0.92 3.78
C SER A 123 -9.92 -0.04 4.84
N GLU A 124 -9.07 -0.63 5.68
CA GLU A 124 -8.31 0.11 6.70
C GLU A 124 -7.53 1.28 6.09
N TYR A 125 -6.80 1.02 5.00
CA TYR A 125 -5.97 2.03 4.37
C TYR A 125 -6.79 3.19 3.79
N VAL A 126 -7.82 2.89 3.01
CA VAL A 126 -8.64 3.95 2.38
C VAL A 126 -9.55 4.66 3.40
N ASP A 127 -9.83 4.04 4.54
CA ASP A 127 -10.61 4.65 5.61
C ASP A 127 -9.88 5.77 6.34
N ILE A 128 -8.56 5.85 6.23
CA ILE A 128 -7.78 7.03 6.63
C ILE A 128 -8.31 8.28 5.90
N ILE A 129 -8.52 8.18 4.58
CA ILE A 129 -9.06 9.29 3.77
C ILE A 129 -10.47 9.67 4.23
N SER A 130 -11.32 8.66 4.49
CA SER A 130 -12.69 8.93 5.00
C SER A 130 -12.68 9.67 6.33
N ALA A 131 -11.76 9.33 7.23
CA ALA A 131 -11.62 9.98 8.53
C ALA A 131 -11.19 11.45 8.36
N ILE A 132 -10.22 11.72 7.47
CA ILE A 132 -9.78 13.08 7.16
C ILE A 132 -10.95 13.91 6.60
N ILE A 133 -11.73 13.34 5.69
CA ILE A 133 -12.87 14.04 5.07
C ILE A 133 -13.93 14.38 6.12
N ARG A 134 -14.31 13.41 7.00
CA ARG A 134 -15.25 13.68 8.09
C ARG A 134 -14.74 14.77 9.03
N GLN A 135 -13.46 14.70 9.42
CA GLN A 135 -12.85 15.74 10.26
C GLN A 135 -12.94 17.13 9.61
N GLY A 136 -12.73 17.21 8.31
CA GLY A 136 -12.85 18.48 7.56
C GLY A 136 -14.30 18.97 7.48
N GLN A 137 -15.27 18.07 7.36
CA GLN A 137 -16.70 18.39 7.37
C GLN A 137 -17.19 18.86 8.75
N GLU A 138 -16.70 18.23 9.82
CA GLU A 138 -16.99 18.65 11.21
C GLU A 138 -16.44 20.06 11.53
N LYS A 139 -15.35 20.43 10.88
CA LYS A 139 -14.71 21.76 11.01
C LYS A 139 -15.23 22.79 9.98
N ASP A 140 -16.25 22.46 9.20
CA ASP A 140 -16.77 23.30 8.10
C ASP A 140 -15.72 23.68 7.02
N ILE A 141 -14.62 22.91 6.93
CA ILE A 141 -13.56 23.09 5.93
C ILE A 141 -13.93 22.40 4.62
N PHE A 142 -14.55 21.23 4.71
CA PHE A 142 -14.98 20.45 3.56
C PHE A 142 -16.50 20.45 3.42
N ARG A 143 -16.95 20.40 2.19
CA ARG A 143 -18.37 20.39 1.81
C ARG A 143 -19.10 19.19 2.43
N LYS A 144 -20.23 19.44 3.07
CA LYS A 144 -21.06 18.40 3.74
C LYS A 144 -21.85 17.52 2.78
N ASP A 145 -22.09 17.97 1.54
CA ASP A 145 -22.75 17.20 0.49
C ASP A 145 -21.84 16.13 -0.13
N VAL A 146 -20.52 16.23 0.06
CA VAL A 146 -19.55 15.25 -0.40
C VAL A 146 -19.61 13.99 0.48
N LYS A 147 -19.99 12.86 -0.11
CA LYS A 147 -20.01 11.58 0.62
C LYS A 147 -18.58 11.05 0.83
N PRO A 148 -18.09 10.89 2.09
CA PRO A 148 -16.73 10.41 2.36
C PRO A 148 -16.39 9.07 1.69
N GLY A 149 -17.39 8.19 1.56
CA GLY A 149 -17.22 6.89 0.88
C GLY A 149 -16.98 6.98 -0.63
N VAL A 150 -17.51 8.03 -1.29
CA VAL A 150 -17.25 8.30 -2.72
C VAL A 150 -15.90 8.99 -2.88
N ALA A 151 -15.68 10.05 -2.10
CA ALA A 151 -14.48 10.87 -2.17
C ALA A 151 -13.20 10.06 -1.89
N LYS A 152 -13.20 9.18 -0.87
CA LYS A 152 -12.04 8.29 -0.59
C LYS A 152 -11.68 7.41 -1.78
N ARG A 153 -12.68 6.88 -2.51
CA ARG A 153 -12.44 5.99 -3.65
C ARG A 153 -11.94 6.75 -4.87
N ALA A 154 -12.49 7.94 -5.13
CA ALA A 154 -12.03 8.81 -6.21
C ALA A 154 -10.58 9.25 -5.99
N PHE A 155 -10.25 9.72 -4.79
CA PHE A 155 -8.90 10.15 -4.45
C PHE A 155 -7.90 9.00 -4.49
N PHE A 156 -8.24 7.88 -3.83
CA PHE A 156 -7.40 6.69 -3.87
C PHE A 156 -7.19 6.18 -5.30
N GLY A 157 -8.25 6.14 -6.13
CA GLY A 157 -8.15 5.68 -7.51
C GLY A 157 -7.19 6.51 -8.35
N ALA A 158 -7.17 7.83 -8.17
CA ALA A 158 -6.21 8.71 -8.84
C ALA A 158 -4.77 8.42 -8.42
N LEU A 159 -4.52 8.28 -7.11
CA LEU A 159 -3.18 7.97 -6.58
C LEU A 159 -2.71 6.57 -7.00
N ASP A 160 -3.59 5.57 -6.93
CA ASP A 160 -3.28 4.19 -7.25
C ASP A 160 -2.96 4.01 -8.75
N GLU A 161 -3.66 4.72 -9.63
CA GLU A 161 -3.34 4.71 -11.07
C GLU A 161 -1.96 5.32 -11.35
N MET A 162 -1.60 6.41 -10.66
CA MET A 162 -0.26 6.97 -10.77
C MET A 162 0.81 6.03 -10.24
N THR A 163 0.57 5.38 -9.08
CA THR A 163 1.48 4.35 -8.56
C THR A 163 1.68 3.23 -9.57
N ARG A 164 0.61 2.77 -10.22
CA ARG A 164 0.67 1.75 -11.28
C ARG A 164 1.54 2.21 -12.46
N LEU A 165 1.38 3.46 -12.87
CA LEU A 165 2.20 4.03 -13.95
C LEU A 165 3.69 4.00 -13.61
N TRP A 166 4.08 4.39 -12.38
CA TRP A 166 5.49 4.32 -11.95
C TRP A 166 6.03 2.91 -11.84
N VAL A 167 5.22 1.98 -11.35
CA VAL A 167 5.63 0.58 -11.19
C VAL A 167 5.90 -0.07 -12.54
N LEU A 168 5.02 0.17 -13.53
CA LEU A 168 5.06 -0.46 -14.85
C LEU A 168 5.95 0.27 -15.86
N SER A 169 6.31 1.53 -15.61
CA SER A 169 7.13 2.32 -16.53
C SER A 169 8.62 2.21 -16.21
N PRO A 170 9.48 1.93 -17.22
CA PRO A 170 10.93 1.99 -17.04
C PRO A 170 11.44 3.40 -16.70
N LYS A 171 10.77 4.42 -17.25
CA LYS A 171 11.02 5.84 -16.97
C LYS A 171 9.70 6.51 -16.65
N PRO A 172 9.38 6.71 -15.38
CA PRO A 172 8.17 7.43 -15.00
C PRO A 172 8.20 8.85 -15.57
N PRO A 173 7.10 9.30 -16.20
CA PRO A 173 7.09 10.58 -16.92
C PRO A 173 6.93 11.80 -15.99
N TYR A 174 6.58 11.59 -14.73
CA TYR A 174 6.25 12.65 -13.78
C TYR A 174 7.02 12.49 -12.47
N ASP A 175 7.33 13.62 -11.84
CA ASP A 175 7.89 13.66 -10.49
C ASP A 175 6.84 13.31 -9.43
N ILE A 176 7.24 12.62 -8.37
CA ILE A 176 6.33 12.13 -7.32
C ILE A 176 5.76 13.29 -6.50
N GLU A 177 6.61 14.18 -6.06
CA GLU A 177 6.27 15.31 -5.21
C GLU A 177 5.33 16.27 -5.94
N ASP A 178 5.64 16.58 -7.19
CA ASP A 178 4.78 17.43 -8.04
C ASP A 178 3.44 16.76 -8.34
N THR A 179 3.43 15.46 -8.64
CA THR A 179 2.19 14.71 -8.89
C THR A 179 1.31 14.63 -7.64
N ALA A 180 1.90 14.38 -6.47
CA ALA A 180 1.17 14.36 -5.21
C ALA A 180 0.48 15.70 -4.95
N LYS A 181 1.21 16.80 -5.17
CA LYS A 181 0.70 18.16 -5.03
C LYS A 181 -0.43 18.46 -6.02
N GLN A 182 -0.27 18.11 -7.30
CA GLN A 182 -1.30 18.35 -8.32
C GLN A 182 -2.58 17.57 -8.02
N ILE A 183 -2.49 16.28 -7.71
CA ILE A 183 -3.68 15.46 -7.39
C ILE A 183 -4.36 15.98 -6.13
N SER A 184 -3.59 16.31 -5.08
CA SER A 184 -4.15 16.88 -3.85
C SER A 184 -4.86 18.19 -4.10
N ASN A 185 -4.28 19.08 -4.90
CA ASN A 185 -4.90 20.37 -5.23
C ASN A 185 -6.21 20.18 -6.01
N MET A 186 -6.21 19.35 -7.04
CA MET A 186 -7.44 19.07 -7.80
C MET A 186 -8.54 18.48 -6.90
N PHE A 187 -8.17 17.58 -6.00
CA PHE A 187 -9.12 16.97 -5.07
C PHE A 187 -9.65 17.99 -4.06
N LEU A 188 -8.78 18.77 -3.44
CA LEU A 188 -9.14 19.80 -2.45
C LEU A 188 -10.02 20.89 -3.04
N GLN A 189 -9.75 21.36 -4.28
CA GLN A 189 -10.61 22.30 -4.97
C GLN A 189 -12.04 21.77 -5.16
N GLY A 190 -12.19 20.45 -5.34
CA GLY A 190 -13.51 19.82 -5.49
C GLY A 190 -14.27 19.61 -4.18
N ILE A 191 -13.60 19.56 -3.05
CA ILE A 191 -14.21 19.22 -1.75
C ILE A 191 -14.19 20.35 -0.71
N ASN A 192 -13.40 21.42 -0.90
CA ASN A 192 -13.41 22.57 0.02
C ASN A 192 -14.80 23.24 0.05
N ALA A 193 -15.22 23.64 1.24
CA ALA A 193 -16.30 24.59 1.39
C ALA A 193 -15.81 25.95 0.87
N GLY A 194 -16.60 26.63 0.07
CA GLY A 194 -16.29 27.95 -0.49
C GLY A 194 -16.15 29.03 0.58
#